data_831360dea04d088b9154951d7495e882
#
_entry.id   831360dea04d088b9154951d7495e882
#
_cell.length_a   1.000
_cell.length_b   1.000
_cell.length_c   1.000
_cell.angle_alpha   90.00
_cell.angle_beta   90.00
_cell.angle_gamma   90.00
#
_symmetry.space_group_name_H-M   'P 1'
#
loop_
_entity.id
_entity.type
_entity.pdbx_description
1 polymer ?
#
loop_
_entity_poly.entity_id
_entity_poly.type
_entity_poly.pdbx_seq_one_letter_code
_entity_poly.pdbx_strand_id
1 'polypeptide(L)'
;ALPISAYPELWGIRKSIRETGSRMRKGSYSEREGMRSRMSRLRDRATELEIQINTDLFDSARVIASTLVSSNHRLLNGRRFPTLFIDEAAQALEAACWIAIRKADRVILAGDHCQLPPTIKCIEAARSGLDHTLMEKVVHKKPSAVSLLKMQYRMHESIMRFPSEWFYHGELEAAPEVRYRSILDFDTPMNWIDTSEMDFHEEFVG
;
A
#
# COMPACT_ATOMS: atom_id res chain seq x y z
N ALA A 1 -0.90 14.76 -0.29
CA ALA A 1 -1.75 15.86 -0.81
C ALA A 1 -1.62 17.06 0.11
N LEU A 2 -1.50 18.27 -0.46
CA LEU A 2 -1.48 19.49 0.34
C LEU A 2 -2.84 19.66 1.07
N PRO A 3 -2.85 20.20 2.30
CA PRO A 3 -4.09 20.43 3.01
C PRO A 3 -4.95 21.43 2.25
N ILE A 4 -6.27 21.38 2.42
CA ILE A 4 -7.22 22.23 1.70
C ILE A 4 -6.97 23.73 1.93
N SER A 5 -6.33 24.08 3.05
CA SER A 5 -5.87 25.44 3.38
C SER A 5 -4.81 25.98 2.42
N ALA A 6 -4.10 25.10 1.70
CA ALA A 6 -3.15 25.50 0.65
C ALA A 6 -3.84 26.01 -0.62
N TYR A 7 -5.18 25.87 -0.72
CA TYR A 7 -5.99 26.35 -1.84
C TYR A 7 -7.01 27.40 -1.34
N PRO A 8 -6.63 28.67 -1.19
CA PRO A 8 -7.44 29.70 -0.52
C PRO A 8 -8.85 29.87 -1.11
N GLU A 9 -8.98 29.81 -2.44
CA GLU A 9 -10.29 29.94 -3.12
C GLU A 9 -11.22 28.77 -2.74
N LEU A 10 -10.74 27.53 -2.83
CA LEU A 10 -11.52 26.35 -2.48
C LEU A 10 -11.88 26.34 -0.98
N TRP A 11 -10.94 26.76 -0.12
CA TRP A 11 -11.18 26.87 1.31
C TRP A 11 -12.28 27.90 1.63
N GLY A 12 -12.23 29.09 0.98
CA GLY A 12 -13.24 30.15 1.10
C GLY A 12 -14.62 29.68 0.67
N ILE A 13 -14.72 28.99 -0.46
CA ILE A 13 -15.99 28.42 -0.94
C ILE A 13 -16.54 27.38 0.03
N ARG A 14 -15.73 26.46 0.53
CA ARG A 14 -16.17 25.45 1.50
C ARG A 14 -16.60 26.06 2.83
N LYS A 15 -15.95 27.16 3.27
CA LYS A 15 -16.39 27.95 4.42
C LYS A 15 -17.78 28.57 4.17
N SER A 16 -17.98 29.19 3.01
CA SER A 16 -19.26 29.80 2.60
C SER A 16 -20.38 28.75 2.50
N ILE A 17 -20.09 27.55 2.04
CA ILE A 17 -21.05 26.43 2.01
C ILE A 17 -21.50 26.08 3.44
N ARG A 18 -20.57 25.97 4.38
CA ARG A 18 -20.90 25.66 5.80
C ARG A 18 -21.73 26.75 6.44
N GLU A 19 -21.37 28.01 6.23
CA GLU A 19 -22.10 29.18 6.75
C GLU A 19 -23.51 29.27 6.17
N THR A 20 -23.65 29.12 4.83
CA THR A 20 -24.95 29.11 4.16
C THR A 20 -25.81 27.95 4.64
N GLY A 21 -25.25 26.74 4.83
CA GLY A 21 -25.96 25.59 5.39
C GLY A 21 -26.44 25.81 6.83
N SER A 22 -25.67 26.52 7.65
CA SER A 22 -26.05 26.89 9.02
C SER A 22 -27.19 27.89 9.03
N ARG A 23 -27.15 28.91 8.16
CA ARG A 23 -28.21 29.91 8.02
C ARG A 23 -29.51 29.32 7.47
N MET A 24 -29.40 28.38 6.51
CA MET A 24 -30.57 27.72 5.90
C MET A 24 -31.37 26.90 6.93
N ARG A 25 -30.73 26.39 7.97
CA ARG A 25 -31.42 25.68 9.07
C ARG A 25 -32.27 26.60 9.94
N LYS A 26 -31.93 27.89 10.01
CA LYS A 26 -32.58 28.89 10.87
C LYS A 26 -33.53 29.83 10.09
N GLY A 27 -33.50 29.85 8.75
CA GLY A 27 -34.24 30.78 7.90
C GLY A 27 -35.68 30.36 7.64
N SER A 28 -36.52 31.36 7.21
CA SER A 28 -37.88 31.18 6.72
C SER A 28 -37.92 30.40 5.40
N TYR A 29 -39.13 29.98 4.96
CA TYR A 29 -39.30 29.20 3.73
C TYR A 29 -38.81 29.95 2.47
N SER A 30 -39.16 31.24 2.33
CA SER A 30 -38.74 32.07 1.18
C SER A 30 -37.22 32.30 1.14
N GLU A 31 -36.61 32.52 2.29
CA GLU A 31 -35.14 32.66 2.39
C GLU A 31 -34.39 31.37 2.02
N ARG A 32 -34.97 30.21 2.32
CA ARG A 32 -34.37 28.91 2.00
C ARG A 32 -34.26 28.66 0.51
N GLU A 33 -35.18 29.16 -0.30
CA GLU A 33 -35.14 28.96 -1.77
C GLU A 33 -33.95 29.71 -2.39
N GLY A 34 -33.75 30.98 -2.04
CA GLY A 34 -32.58 31.75 -2.47
C GLY A 34 -31.25 31.14 -1.98
N MET A 35 -31.23 30.63 -0.75
CA MET A 35 -30.06 29.94 -0.19
C MET A 35 -29.76 28.62 -0.89
N ARG A 36 -30.79 27.88 -1.35
CA ARG A 36 -30.60 26.62 -2.13
C ARG A 36 -29.88 26.89 -3.44
N SER A 37 -30.31 27.88 -4.20
CA SER A 37 -29.67 28.27 -5.47
C SER A 37 -28.24 28.74 -5.26
N ARG A 38 -27.97 29.50 -4.20
CA ARG A 38 -26.63 29.92 -3.83
C ARG A 38 -25.77 28.71 -3.43
N MET A 39 -26.31 27.79 -2.65
CA MET A 39 -25.63 26.58 -2.22
C MET A 39 -25.24 25.68 -3.40
N SER A 40 -26.14 25.52 -4.38
CA SER A 40 -25.85 24.77 -5.62
C SER A 40 -24.67 25.39 -6.35
N ARG A 41 -24.71 26.69 -6.65
CA ARG A 41 -23.61 27.38 -7.33
C ARG A 41 -22.28 27.28 -6.61
N LEU A 42 -22.27 27.34 -5.27
CA LEU A 42 -21.05 27.21 -4.49
C LEU A 42 -20.51 25.76 -4.55
N ARG A 43 -21.40 24.76 -4.56
CA ARG A 43 -20.99 23.35 -4.71
C ARG A 43 -20.43 23.05 -6.09
N ASP A 44 -21.09 23.58 -7.14
CA ASP A 44 -20.65 23.40 -8.52
C ASP A 44 -19.25 24.02 -8.69
N ARG A 45 -19.04 25.24 -8.20
CA ARG A 45 -17.73 25.91 -8.24
C ARG A 45 -16.67 25.17 -7.43
N ALA A 46 -17.02 24.65 -6.24
CA ALA A 46 -16.10 23.83 -5.46
C ALA A 46 -15.68 22.57 -6.21
N THR A 47 -16.64 21.91 -6.87
CA THR A 47 -16.38 20.70 -7.67
C THR A 47 -15.46 20.99 -8.87
N GLU A 48 -15.70 22.09 -9.59
CA GLU A 48 -14.84 22.52 -10.70
C GLU A 48 -13.40 22.76 -10.24
N LEU A 49 -13.22 23.50 -9.15
CA LEU A 49 -11.89 23.78 -8.58
C LEU A 49 -11.21 22.50 -8.09
N GLU A 50 -11.94 21.59 -7.46
CA GLU A 50 -11.39 20.30 -7.03
C GLU A 50 -10.92 19.45 -8.21
N ILE A 51 -11.68 19.45 -9.30
CA ILE A 51 -11.28 18.76 -10.54
C ILE A 51 -10.00 19.39 -11.09
N GLN A 52 -9.95 20.72 -11.20
CA GLN A 52 -8.79 21.44 -11.71
C GLN A 52 -7.55 21.19 -10.85
N ILE A 53 -7.65 21.37 -9.52
CA ILE A 53 -6.56 21.14 -8.58
C ILE A 53 -6.05 19.70 -8.67
N ASN A 54 -6.95 18.72 -8.73
CA ASN A 54 -6.55 17.32 -8.86
C ASN A 54 -5.85 17.08 -10.21
N THR A 55 -6.35 17.65 -11.30
CA THR A 55 -5.72 17.52 -12.62
C THR A 55 -4.31 18.08 -12.60
N ASP A 56 -4.13 19.30 -12.11
CA ASP A 56 -2.83 19.97 -12.02
C ASP A 56 -1.84 19.18 -11.14
N LEU A 57 -2.32 18.66 -9.99
CA LEU A 57 -1.50 17.82 -9.10
C LEU A 57 -1.05 16.52 -9.78
N PHE A 58 -1.96 15.83 -10.46
CA PHE A 58 -1.62 14.58 -11.15
C PHE A 58 -0.73 14.82 -12.37
N ASP A 59 -0.88 15.93 -13.07
CA ASP A 59 -0.08 16.28 -14.25
C ASP A 59 1.34 16.71 -13.86
N SER A 60 1.48 17.35 -12.70
CA SER A 60 2.79 17.76 -12.16
C SER A 60 3.48 16.64 -11.37
N ALA A 61 2.75 15.62 -10.91
CA ALA A 61 3.31 14.56 -10.11
C ALA A 61 4.23 13.65 -10.93
N ARG A 62 5.46 13.45 -10.45
CA ARG A 62 6.42 12.49 -11.03
C ARG A 62 6.20 11.08 -10.52
N VAL A 63 5.67 10.95 -9.32
CA VAL A 63 5.36 9.67 -8.66
C VAL A 63 3.97 9.77 -8.04
N ILE A 64 3.15 8.74 -8.25
CA ILE A 64 1.83 8.60 -7.64
C ILE A 64 1.82 7.31 -6.84
N ALA A 65 1.61 7.40 -5.53
CA ALA A 65 1.49 6.26 -4.64
C ALA A 65 0.01 6.01 -4.29
N SER A 66 -0.42 4.75 -4.37
CA SER A 66 -1.77 4.33 -4.01
C SER A 66 -1.79 2.85 -3.64
N THR A 67 -2.87 2.38 -3.00
CA THR A 67 -3.12 0.93 -2.92
C THR A 67 -3.52 0.38 -4.29
N LEU A 68 -3.36 -0.93 -4.51
CA LEU A 68 -3.72 -1.58 -5.76
C LEU A 68 -5.19 -1.30 -6.16
N VAL A 69 -6.12 -1.43 -5.21
CA VAL A 69 -7.54 -1.17 -5.44
C VAL A 69 -7.80 0.31 -5.74
N SER A 70 -7.14 1.22 -5.02
CA SER A 70 -7.28 2.66 -5.22
C SER A 70 -6.74 3.13 -6.58
N SER A 71 -5.89 2.34 -7.23
CA SER A 71 -5.42 2.64 -8.60
C SER A 71 -6.57 2.64 -9.63
N ASN A 72 -7.74 2.07 -9.29
CA ASN A 72 -8.95 2.15 -10.13
C ASN A 72 -9.80 3.41 -9.89
N HIS A 73 -9.33 4.35 -9.08
CA HIS A 73 -10.07 5.57 -8.81
C HIS A 73 -10.27 6.41 -10.08
N ARG A 74 -11.44 7.08 -10.19
CA ARG A 74 -11.84 7.88 -11.36
C ARG A 74 -10.80 8.92 -11.81
N LEU A 75 -10.03 9.49 -10.88
CA LEU A 75 -8.96 10.46 -11.18
C LEU A 75 -7.79 9.86 -11.96
N LEU A 76 -7.66 8.54 -11.96
CA LEU A 76 -6.63 7.80 -12.71
C LEU A 76 -7.20 7.16 -13.99
N ASN A 77 -8.47 7.39 -14.31
CA ASN A 77 -9.07 6.86 -15.54
C ASN A 77 -8.44 7.54 -16.78
N GLY A 78 -8.16 6.74 -17.79
CA GLY A 78 -7.52 7.19 -19.02
C GLY A 78 -6.02 7.51 -18.91
N ARG A 79 -5.44 7.49 -17.70
CA ARG A 79 -4.00 7.69 -17.52
C ARG A 79 -3.25 6.39 -17.72
N ARG A 80 -2.10 6.49 -18.40
CA ARG A 80 -1.11 5.41 -18.52
C ARG A 80 0.21 5.86 -17.90
N PHE A 81 0.91 4.89 -17.34
CA PHE A 81 2.15 5.11 -16.62
C PHE A 81 3.28 4.34 -17.29
N PRO A 82 4.45 4.95 -17.52
CA PRO A 82 5.60 4.26 -18.11
C PRO A 82 6.06 3.07 -17.25
N THR A 83 6.00 3.21 -15.93
CA THR A 83 6.44 2.17 -15.00
C THR A 83 5.54 2.12 -13.77
N LEU A 84 5.16 0.92 -13.39
CA LEU A 84 4.48 0.59 -12.14
C LEU A 84 5.43 -0.20 -11.25
N PHE A 85 5.54 0.21 -10.01
CA PHE A 85 6.16 -0.56 -8.94
C PHE A 85 5.05 -1.11 -8.04
N ILE A 86 5.05 -2.41 -7.80
CA ILE A 86 4.20 -3.05 -6.79
C ILE A 86 5.11 -3.53 -5.68
N ASP A 87 5.02 -2.87 -4.55
CA ASP A 87 5.73 -3.24 -3.33
C ASP A 87 4.94 -4.31 -2.57
N GLU A 88 5.62 -5.19 -1.82
CA GLU A 88 5.03 -6.35 -1.14
C GLU A 88 4.20 -7.23 -2.10
N ALA A 89 4.69 -7.41 -3.32
CA ALA A 89 3.96 -8.11 -4.38
C ALA A 89 3.69 -9.59 -4.06
N ALA A 90 4.48 -10.19 -3.18
CA ALA A 90 4.28 -11.55 -2.70
C ALA A 90 3.09 -11.69 -1.72
N GLN A 91 2.62 -10.57 -1.15
CA GLN A 91 1.44 -10.54 -0.27
C GLN A 91 0.17 -10.02 -0.99
N ALA A 92 0.28 -9.72 -2.28
CA ALA A 92 -0.81 -9.16 -3.06
C ALA A 92 -1.55 -10.24 -3.85
N LEU A 93 -2.88 -10.26 -3.76
CA LEU A 93 -3.71 -11.10 -4.63
C LEU A 93 -3.45 -10.75 -6.10
N GLU A 94 -3.29 -11.77 -6.94
CA GLU A 94 -3.04 -11.57 -8.37
C GLU A 94 -4.11 -10.68 -9.03
N ALA A 95 -5.39 -10.89 -8.74
CA ALA A 95 -6.47 -10.08 -9.28
C ALA A 95 -6.33 -8.59 -8.92
N ALA A 96 -5.85 -8.28 -7.71
CA ALA A 96 -5.60 -6.90 -7.29
C ALA A 96 -4.42 -6.28 -8.05
N CYS A 97 -3.36 -7.04 -8.33
CA CYS A 97 -2.24 -6.59 -9.14
C CYS A 97 -2.69 -6.17 -10.54
N TRP A 98 -3.57 -6.95 -11.18
CA TRP A 98 -4.06 -6.66 -12.52
C TRP A 98 -4.85 -5.36 -12.63
N ILE A 99 -5.47 -4.88 -11.53
CA ILE A 99 -6.14 -3.57 -11.51
C ILE A 99 -5.14 -2.43 -11.84
N ALA A 100 -3.94 -2.49 -11.29
CA ALA A 100 -2.90 -1.49 -11.51
C ALA A 100 -2.11 -1.77 -12.81
N ILE A 101 -1.78 -3.03 -13.09
CA ILE A 101 -0.94 -3.44 -14.22
C ILE A 101 -1.50 -2.98 -15.56
N ARG A 102 -2.81 -3.08 -15.74
CA ARG A 102 -3.47 -2.64 -17.00
C ARG A 102 -3.29 -1.15 -17.32
N LYS A 103 -2.78 -0.36 -16.39
CA LYS A 103 -2.51 1.08 -16.57
C LYS A 103 -1.03 1.40 -16.83
N ALA A 104 -0.17 0.40 -16.90
CA ALA A 104 1.27 0.60 -17.03
C ALA A 104 1.82 -0.12 -18.27
N ASP A 105 2.95 0.38 -18.75
CA ASP A 105 3.67 -0.21 -19.89
C ASP A 105 4.76 -1.19 -19.41
N ARG A 106 5.34 -0.92 -18.25
CA ARG A 106 6.32 -1.77 -17.58
C ARG A 106 5.95 -1.96 -16.11
N VAL A 107 6.14 -3.18 -15.60
CA VAL A 107 5.85 -3.53 -14.21
C VAL A 107 7.11 -4.05 -13.54
N ILE A 108 7.36 -3.59 -12.32
CA ILE A 108 8.40 -4.07 -11.43
C ILE A 108 7.68 -4.56 -10.16
N LEU A 109 7.85 -5.85 -9.86
CA LEU A 109 7.35 -6.47 -8.64
C LEU A 109 8.48 -6.48 -7.62
N ALA A 110 8.28 -5.84 -6.48
CA ALA A 110 9.18 -5.90 -5.33
C ALA A 110 8.49 -6.70 -4.24
N GLY A 111 9.22 -7.60 -3.59
CA GLY A 111 8.67 -8.45 -2.54
C GLY A 111 9.50 -9.71 -2.37
N ASP A 112 9.01 -10.61 -1.56
CA ASP A 112 9.71 -11.83 -1.20
C ASP A 112 8.72 -13.01 -1.16
N HIS A 113 8.82 -13.88 -2.16
CA HIS A 113 7.93 -15.03 -2.31
C HIS A 113 8.22 -16.16 -1.32
N CYS A 114 9.33 -16.10 -0.58
CA CYS A 114 9.65 -17.01 0.51
C CYS A 114 9.05 -16.57 1.85
N GLN A 115 8.47 -15.38 1.92
CA GLN A 115 7.73 -14.91 3.09
C GLN A 115 6.25 -15.29 3.01
N LEU A 116 5.45 -14.83 3.99
CA LEU A 116 4.04 -15.20 4.10
C LEU A 116 3.23 -14.77 2.87
N PRO A 117 2.39 -15.65 2.32
CA PRO A 117 1.50 -15.35 1.22
C PRO A 117 0.33 -14.45 1.66
N PRO A 118 -0.55 -14.02 0.73
CA PRO A 118 -1.76 -13.28 1.07
C PRO A 118 -2.64 -14.04 2.06
N THR A 119 -3.21 -13.33 3.02
CA THR A 119 -4.17 -13.93 3.97
C THR A 119 -5.48 -14.23 3.28
N ILE A 120 -5.83 -15.51 3.12
CA ILE A 120 -7.09 -15.97 2.53
C ILE A 120 -7.98 -16.54 3.63
N LYS A 121 -9.14 -15.93 3.86
CA LYS A 121 -10.09 -16.38 4.89
C LYS A 121 -10.84 -17.66 4.52
N CYS A 122 -11.08 -17.89 3.23
CA CYS A 122 -11.76 -19.08 2.72
C CYS A 122 -10.72 -20.15 2.36
N ILE A 123 -10.67 -21.23 3.14
CA ILE A 123 -9.71 -22.32 2.95
C ILE A 123 -9.88 -22.99 1.58
N GLU A 124 -11.11 -23.16 1.11
CA GLU A 124 -11.41 -23.76 -0.21
C GLU A 124 -10.88 -22.88 -1.35
N ALA A 125 -10.98 -21.56 -1.23
CA ALA A 125 -10.43 -20.63 -2.21
C ALA A 125 -8.89 -20.66 -2.22
N ALA A 126 -8.23 -20.74 -1.06
CA ALA A 126 -6.80 -20.93 -0.98
C ALA A 126 -6.36 -22.24 -1.65
N ARG A 127 -7.01 -23.35 -1.33
CA ARG A 127 -6.74 -24.66 -1.97
C ARG A 127 -6.99 -24.65 -3.48
N SER A 128 -7.84 -23.77 -3.96
CA SER A 128 -8.11 -23.55 -5.40
C SER A 128 -7.07 -22.61 -6.05
N GLY A 129 -6.03 -22.19 -5.33
CA GLY A 129 -4.92 -21.39 -5.85
C GLY A 129 -5.10 -19.87 -5.76
N LEU A 130 -6.05 -19.38 -4.93
CA LEU A 130 -6.20 -17.93 -4.73
C LEU A 130 -5.00 -17.32 -3.97
N ASP A 131 -4.26 -18.10 -3.22
CA ASP A 131 -3.05 -17.74 -2.50
C ASP A 131 -1.79 -17.66 -3.39
N HIS A 132 -1.82 -18.27 -4.58
CA HIS A 132 -0.72 -18.15 -5.54
C HIS A 132 -0.62 -16.74 -6.11
N THR A 133 0.43 -16.04 -5.76
CA THR A 133 0.64 -14.65 -6.17
C THR A 133 1.18 -14.52 -7.60
N LEU A 134 0.99 -13.35 -8.20
CA LEU A 134 1.58 -13.05 -9.50
C LEU A 134 3.11 -13.09 -9.42
N MET A 135 3.70 -12.61 -8.32
CA MET A 135 5.14 -12.63 -8.10
C MET A 135 5.69 -14.05 -8.10
N GLU A 136 5.09 -14.95 -7.35
CA GLU A 136 5.46 -16.37 -7.31
C GLU A 136 5.41 -17.00 -8.71
N LYS A 137 4.32 -16.75 -9.46
CA LYS A 137 4.20 -17.23 -10.85
C LYS A 137 5.29 -16.70 -11.76
N VAL A 138 5.71 -15.44 -11.59
CA VAL A 138 6.81 -14.84 -12.38
C VAL A 138 8.14 -15.47 -11.99
N VAL A 139 8.41 -15.65 -10.70
CA VAL A 139 9.64 -16.31 -10.21
C VAL A 139 9.80 -17.71 -10.84
N HIS A 140 8.74 -18.51 -10.83
CA HIS A 140 8.79 -19.86 -11.40
C HIS A 140 8.86 -19.90 -12.94
N LYS A 141 8.12 -19.02 -13.62
CA LYS A 141 8.01 -19.08 -15.09
C LYS A 141 9.08 -18.27 -15.83
N LYS A 142 9.66 -17.26 -15.18
CA LYS A 142 10.65 -16.35 -15.77
C LYS A 142 11.78 -16.04 -14.79
N PRO A 143 12.57 -17.03 -14.36
CA PRO A 143 13.65 -16.81 -13.39
C PRO A 143 14.69 -15.81 -13.89
N SER A 144 14.88 -15.69 -15.22
CA SER A 144 15.79 -14.70 -15.80
C SER A 144 15.36 -13.24 -15.62
N ALA A 145 14.10 -12.99 -15.24
CA ALA A 145 13.59 -11.65 -14.94
C ALA A 145 13.63 -11.33 -13.43
N VAL A 146 14.19 -12.23 -12.61
CA VAL A 146 14.26 -12.11 -11.17
C VAL A 146 15.67 -11.72 -10.74
N SER A 147 15.77 -10.77 -9.82
CA SER A 147 17.04 -10.38 -9.18
C SER A 147 16.88 -10.46 -7.67
N LEU A 148 17.75 -11.23 -7.01
CA LEU A 148 17.83 -11.28 -5.57
C LEU A 148 18.62 -10.09 -5.04
N LEU A 149 18.05 -9.37 -4.06
CA LEU A 149 18.78 -8.36 -3.29
C LEU A 149 19.52 -9.07 -2.16
N LYS A 150 20.83 -9.26 -2.32
CA LYS A 150 21.64 -10.10 -1.43
C LYS A 150 22.06 -9.39 -0.15
N MET A 151 22.32 -8.08 -0.20
CA MET A 151 22.79 -7.32 0.95
C MET A 151 21.60 -6.84 1.79
N GLN A 152 21.55 -7.25 3.06
CA GLN A 152 20.53 -6.78 4.00
C GLN A 152 21.15 -5.84 5.05
N TYR A 153 20.33 -4.87 5.51
CA TYR A 153 20.71 -3.80 6.45
C TYR A 153 19.84 -3.81 7.72
N ARG A 154 19.13 -4.90 8.00
CA ARG A 154 18.13 -4.98 9.08
C ARG A 154 18.67 -5.66 10.33
N MET A 155 19.25 -6.85 10.20
CA MET A 155 19.47 -7.75 11.31
C MET A 155 20.92 -8.23 11.42
N HIS A 156 21.27 -8.69 12.63
CA HIS A 156 22.53 -9.35 12.93
C HIS A 156 22.74 -10.59 12.03
N GLU A 157 23.98 -10.89 11.68
CA GLU A 157 24.35 -12.02 10.80
C GLU A 157 23.84 -13.37 11.30
N SER A 158 23.90 -13.62 12.61
CA SER A 158 23.41 -14.88 13.21
C SER A 158 21.91 -15.08 13.01
N ILE A 159 21.11 -14.00 13.05
CA ILE A 159 19.66 -14.06 12.80
C ILE A 159 19.39 -14.32 11.32
N MET A 160 20.18 -13.70 10.44
CA MET A 160 20.03 -13.83 8.99
C MET A 160 20.44 -15.22 8.48
N ARG A 161 21.40 -15.89 9.14
CA ARG A 161 22.01 -17.14 8.65
C ARG A 161 20.97 -18.20 8.33
N PHE A 162 20.06 -18.48 9.25
CA PHE A 162 19.04 -19.52 9.06
C PHE A 162 18.16 -19.25 7.81
N PRO A 163 17.49 -18.09 7.67
CA PRO A 163 16.72 -17.81 6.47
C PRO A 163 17.57 -17.74 5.20
N SER A 164 18.82 -17.28 5.28
CA SER A 164 19.73 -17.27 4.14
C SER A 164 19.97 -18.66 3.59
N GLU A 165 20.34 -19.61 4.46
CA GLU A 165 20.62 -20.99 4.07
C GLU A 165 19.36 -21.72 3.61
N TRP A 166 18.24 -21.52 4.30
CA TRP A 166 17.00 -22.27 4.06
C TRP A 166 16.23 -21.80 2.84
N PHE A 167 16.13 -20.48 2.61
CA PHE A 167 15.26 -19.90 1.57
C PHE A 167 16.03 -19.28 0.40
N TYR A 168 17.28 -18.85 0.61
CA TYR A 168 18.02 -18.05 -0.36
C TYR A 168 19.39 -18.66 -0.73
N HIS A 169 19.52 -19.97 -0.55
CA HIS A 169 20.72 -20.73 -0.95
C HIS A 169 22.04 -20.21 -0.36
N GLY A 170 22.00 -19.57 0.80
CA GLY A 170 23.18 -18.96 1.45
C GLY A 170 23.64 -17.66 0.80
N GLU A 171 22.86 -17.06 -0.10
CA GLU A 171 23.26 -15.90 -0.90
C GLU A 171 23.08 -14.55 -0.20
N LEU A 172 22.42 -14.51 0.98
CA LEU A 172 22.25 -13.26 1.71
C LEU A 172 23.51 -12.90 2.50
N GLU A 173 23.83 -11.61 2.52
CA GLU A 173 24.95 -11.02 3.24
C GLU A 173 24.47 -9.92 4.18
N ALA A 174 25.00 -9.88 5.40
CA ALA A 174 24.74 -8.76 6.30
C ALA A 174 25.70 -7.62 6.01
N ALA A 175 25.14 -6.40 5.84
CA ALA A 175 25.96 -5.20 5.69
C ALA A 175 26.85 -4.99 6.93
N PRO A 176 28.06 -4.43 6.76
CA PRO A 176 28.99 -4.22 7.88
C PRO A 176 28.37 -3.50 9.08
N GLU A 177 27.45 -2.56 8.83
CA GLU A 177 26.82 -1.73 9.85
C GLU A 177 25.85 -2.50 10.76
N VAL A 178 25.34 -3.64 10.28
CA VAL A 178 24.35 -4.44 11.02
C VAL A 178 24.86 -5.84 11.39
N ARG A 179 25.99 -6.25 10.81
CA ARG A 179 26.52 -7.61 10.97
C ARG A 179 26.64 -8.04 12.43
N TYR A 180 27.04 -7.14 13.32
CA TYR A 180 27.24 -7.37 14.73
C TYR A 180 26.31 -6.53 15.63
N ARG A 181 25.17 -6.08 15.09
CA ARG A 181 24.20 -5.29 15.85
C ARG A 181 23.56 -6.16 16.93
N SER A 182 23.71 -5.79 18.19
CA SER A 182 23.03 -6.39 19.35
C SER A 182 22.20 -5.34 20.08
N ILE A 183 21.27 -5.77 20.94
CA ILE A 183 20.48 -4.90 21.80
C ILE A 183 21.30 -4.49 23.04
N LEU A 184 22.06 -5.45 23.59
CA LEU A 184 22.93 -5.27 24.72
C LEU A 184 24.33 -5.77 24.37
N ASP A 185 25.37 -5.14 24.95
CA ASP A 185 26.73 -5.66 24.88
C ASP A 185 26.79 -7.06 25.54
N PHE A 186 27.48 -7.99 24.89
CA PHE A 186 27.61 -9.40 25.32
C PHE A 186 26.34 -10.26 25.20
N ASP A 187 25.31 -9.76 24.54
CA ASP A 187 24.11 -10.54 24.30
C ASP A 187 24.31 -11.55 23.16
N THR A 188 23.67 -12.72 23.26
CA THR A 188 23.60 -13.67 22.17
C THR A 188 22.43 -13.28 21.27
N PRO A 189 22.66 -12.77 20.05
CA PRO A 189 21.60 -12.20 19.21
C PRO A 189 20.50 -13.18 18.84
N MET A 190 20.78 -14.47 18.92
CA MET A 190 19.84 -15.55 18.62
C MET A 190 20.12 -16.74 19.54
N ASN A 191 19.10 -17.17 20.27
CA ASN A 191 19.11 -18.40 21.06
C ASN A 191 18.06 -19.37 20.52
N TRP A 192 18.44 -20.61 20.36
CA TRP A 192 17.52 -21.68 20.02
C TRP A 192 17.19 -22.47 21.30
N ILE A 193 15.92 -22.52 21.67
CA ILE A 193 15.45 -23.30 22.83
C ILE A 193 14.61 -24.44 22.28
N ASP A 194 15.11 -25.64 22.40
CA ASP A 194 14.38 -26.86 22.04
C ASP A 194 13.39 -27.20 23.15
N THR A 195 12.13 -27.22 22.82
CA THR A 195 11.04 -27.55 23.75
C THR A 195 10.44 -28.92 23.50
N SER A 196 11.02 -29.74 22.62
CA SER A 196 10.49 -31.06 22.24
C SER A 196 10.39 -32.04 23.39
N GLU A 197 11.26 -31.92 24.43
CA GLU A 197 11.23 -32.75 25.64
C GLU A 197 10.45 -32.07 26.80
N MET A 198 9.89 -30.86 26.57
CA MET A 198 9.12 -30.15 27.58
C MET A 198 7.63 -30.46 27.41
N ASP A 199 6.93 -30.65 28.52
CA ASP A 199 5.48 -30.97 28.56
C ASP A 199 4.63 -29.71 28.33
N PHE A 200 4.85 -29.03 27.18
CA PHE A 200 4.08 -27.90 26.75
C PHE A 200 2.93 -28.34 25.83
N HIS A 201 1.70 -28.08 26.25
CA HIS A 201 0.52 -28.35 25.46
C HIS A 201 -0.15 -27.03 25.06
N GLU A 202 -0.67 -26.96 23.84
CA GLU A 202 -1.55 -25.87 23.43
C GLU A 202 -2.91 -26.07 24.11
N GLU A 203 -3.34 -25.09 24.91
CA GLU A 203 -4.71 -25.02 25.42
C GLU A 203 -5.53 -24.02 24.61
N PHE A 204 -6.69 -24.46 24.14
CA PHE A 204 -7.65 -23.57 23.50
C PHE A 204 -8.38 -22.79 24.58
N VAL A 205 -8.00 -21.53 24.78
CA VAL A 205 -8.72 -20.59 25.63
C VAL A 205 -9.85 -19.98 24.79
N GLY A 206 -11.08 -20.53 24.95
CA GLY A 206 -12.28 -20.12 24.25
C GLY A 206 -12.80 -18.74 24.63
#